data_07641fc179bf3b0501a800c7903713d7
#
_entry.id   07641fc179bf3b0501a800c7903713d7
#
_cell.length_a   1.000
_cell.length_b   1.000
_cell.length_c   1.000
_cell.angle_alpha   90.00
_cell.angle_beta   90.00
_cell.angle_gamma   90.00
#
_symmetry.space_group_name_H-M   'P 1'
#
loop_
_entity.id
_entity.type
_entity.pdbx_description
1 polymer ?
#
loop_
_entity_poly.entity_id
_entity_poly.type
_entity_poly.pdbx_seq_one_letter_code
_entity_poly.pdbx_strand_id
1 'polypeptide(L)'
;NLKINDGDFVCIIGLSGAGKSTLIRTINKMHDIQHGQLFVNGVDISKVKGKKLRTLRKNIGMIFQSFNLVKRSSVYKNVLSGRVGYHNTFCNLFNIYSKKEKMLALQSLDNLGILDKAFVRADELSGGQQQRVALARALTQEPSIILADEPVASLDPVTTLSVMDDFKRINKDYKITIVANMHHVDLAIKYATRIIGIKQGKIVFDGLPTEVTDEALLNIYGRALKHNEKLGDVENDEK
;
A
#
# COMPACT_ATOMS: atom_id res chain seq x y z
N ASN A 1 6.98 -6.82 20.22
CA ASN A 1 5.55 -6.87 19.94
C ASN A 1 5.15 -5.57 19.23
N LEU A 2 4.30 -5.66 18.22
CA LEU A 2 3.77 -4.52 17.46
C LEU A 2 2.25 -4.60 17.45
N LYS A 3 1.57 -3.49 17.71
CA LYS A 3 0.13 -3.34 17.52
C LYS A 3 -0.11 -2.12 16.64
N ILE A 4 -0.89 -2.27 15.58
CA ILE A 4 -1.37 -1.19 14.71
C ILE A 4 -2.86 -1.03 14.95
N ASN A 5 -3.34 0.20 15.14
CA ASN A 5 -4.75 0.48 15.39
C ASN A 5 -5.48 0.73 14.08
N ASP A 6 -6.81 0.55 14.12
CA ASP A 6 -7.66 0.83 12.96
C ASP A 6 -7.60 2.33 12.62
N GLY A 7 -7.45 2.61 11.33
CA GLY A 7 -7.34 3.97 10.80
C GLY A 7 -5.94 4.58 10.89
N ASP A 8 -4.94 3.91 11.47
CA ASP A 8 -3.55 4.39 11.44
C ASP A 8 -3.03 4.45 10.01
N PHE A 9 -2.21 5.47 9.70
CA PHE A 9 -1.32 5.48 8.54
C PHE A 9 0.10 5.25 9.03
N VAL A 10 0.54 4.00 8.97
CA VAL A 10 1.85 3.57 9.45
C VAL A 10 2.84 3.54 8.29
N CYS A 11 3.96 4.25 8.43
CA CYS A 11 5.11 4.11 7.55
C CYS A 11 6.21 3.31 8.21
N ILE A 12 6.70 2.29 7.51
CA ILE A 12 7.84 1.47 7.93
C ILE A 12 9.09 1.96 7.21
N ILE A 13 10.10 2.37 7.98
CA ILE A 13 11.38 2.87 7.47
C ILE A 13 12.56 2.00 7.92
N GLY A 14 13.69 2.11 7.24
CA GLY A 14 14.94 1.39 7.55
C GLY A 14 15.71 1.01 6.30
N LEU A 15 16.91 0.50 6.46
CA LEU A 15 17.79 0.12 5.35
C LEU A 15 17.15 -0.93 4.42
N SER A 16 17.63 -0.97 3.17
CA SER A 16 17.33 -2.09 2.27
C SER A 16 17.79 -3.40 2.93
N GLY A 17 16.96 -4.44 2.83
CA GLY A 17 17.23 -5.72 3.49
C GLY A 17 16.92 -5.78 4.99
N ALA A 18 16.46 -4.70 5.62
CA ALA A 18 16.13 -4.70 7.06
C ALA A 18 14.92 -5.56 7.44
N GLY A 19 14.15 -6.08 6.46
CA GLY A 19 12.99 -6.94 6.70
C GLY A 19 11.62 -6.27 6.51
N LYS A 20 11.58 -5.01 6.03
CA LYS A 20 10.35 -4.22 5.83
C LYS A 20 9.33 -4.93 4.93
N SER A 21 9.73 -5.28 3.70
CA SER A 21 8.87 -5.98 2.73
C SER A 21 8.46 -7.37 3.23
N THR A 22 9.35 -8.05 3.96
CA THR A 22 9.03 -9.34 4.60
C THR A 22 7.90 -9.18 5.60
N LEU A 23 7.94 -8.15 6.45
CA LEU A 23 6.87 -7.87 7.41
C LEU A 23 5.54 -7.63 6.69
N ILE A 24 5.49 -6.73 5.71
CA ILE A 24 4.28 -6.43 4.93
C ILE A 24 3.71 -7.69 4.26
N ARG A 25 4.57 -8.48 3.61
CA ARG A 25 4.16 -9.72 2.93
C ARG A 25 3.72 -10.81 3.91
N THR A 26 4.24 -10.79 5.13
CA THR A 26 3.80 -11.70 6.19
C THR A 26 2.39 -11.36 6.68
N ILE A 27 2.03 -10.06 6.78
CA ILE A 27 0.68 -9.63 7.16
C ILE A 27 -0.38 -10.15 6.16
N ASN A 28 -0.07 -10.21 4.87
CA ASN A 28 -0.95 -10.78 3.85
C ASN A 28 -0.76 -12.30 3.67
N LYS A 29 0.02 -12.96 4.56
CA LYS A 29 0.37 -14.38 4.48
C LYS A 29 0.93 -14.80 3.10
N MET A 30 1.74 -13.94 2.49
CA MET A 30 2.57 -14.29 1.33
C MET A 30 3.86 -14.97 1.78
N HIS A 31 4.29 -14.68 3.01
CA HIS A 31 5.33 -15.41 3.73
C HIS A 31 4.75 -16.05 4.98
N ASP A 32 5.17 -17.25 5.29
CA ASP A 32 4.78 -17.94 6.53
C ASP A 32 5.57 -17.42 7.73
N ILE A 33 4.88 -17.36 8.88
CA ILE A 33 5.49 -17.04 10.15
C ILE A 33 6.19 -18.29 10.68
N GLN A 34 7.48 -18.19 10.94
CA GLN A 34 8.25 -19.29 11.50
C GLN A 34 8.10 -19.37 13.04
N HIS A 35 8.06 -18.19 13.69
CA HIS A 35 7.94 -18.07 15.15
C HIS A 35 7.03 -16.91 15.51
N GLY A 36 6.34 -17.01 16.65
CA GLY A 36 5.44 -15.97 17.14
C GLY A 36 4.01 -16.11 16.61
N GLN A 37 3.25 -15.05 16.78
CA GLN A 37 1.84 -14.95 16.38
C GLN A 37 1.59 -13.62 15.69
N LEU A 38 0.71 -13.62 14.70
CA LEU A 38 0.25 -12.41 14.02
C LEU A 38 -1.26 -12.45 13.86
N PHE A 39 -1.92 -11.46 14.42
CA PHE A 39 -3.36 -11.29 14.32
C PHE A 39 -3.68 -10.16 13.36
N VAL A 40 -4.64 -10.39 12.47
CA VAL A 40 -5.21 -9.38 11.58
C VAL A 40 -6.72 -9.41 11.76
N ASN A 41 -7.31 -8.30 12.18
CA ASN A 41 -8.73 -8.20 12.52
C ASN A 41 -9.18 -9.32 13.49
N GLY A 42 -8.37 -9.59 14.51
CA GLY A 42 -8.63 -10.65 15.52
C GLY A 42 -8.39 -12.08 15.02
N VAL A 43 -7.97 -12.29 13.79
CA VAL A 43 -7.72 -13.63 13.22
C VAL A 43 -6.23 -13.93 13.24
N ASP A 44 -5.84 -15.03 13.90
CA ASP A 44 -4.46 -15.55 13.88
C ASP A 44 -4.14 -16.10 12.48
N ILE A 45 -3.38 -15.32 11.70
CA ILE A 45 -3.07 -15.65 10.31
C ILE A 45 -2.11 -16.83 10.16
N SER A 46 -1.37 -17.19 11.22
CA SER A 46 -0.46 -18.36 11.19
C SER A 46 -1.22 -19.64 10.91
N LYS A 47 -2.45 -19.73 11.40
CA LYS A 47 -3.33 -20.92 11.32
C LYS A 47 -4.29 -20.90 10.14
N VAL A 48 -4.38 -19.80 9.38
CA VAL A 48 -5.39 -19.63 8.32
C VAL A 48 -4.93 -20.25 7.00
N LYS A 49 -5.79 -21.09 6.38
CA LYS A 49 -5.59 -21.73 5.07
C LYS A 49 -6.88 -21.74 4.24
N GLY A 50 -6.76 -22.02 2.94
CA GLY A 50 -7.88 -22.25 2.04
C GLY A 50 -8.92 -21.13 2.00
N LYS A 51 -10.18 -21.43 2.21
CA LYS A 51 -11.29 -20.46 2.17
C LYS A 51 -11.14 -19.34 3.20
N LYS A 52 -10.67 -19.65 4.42
CA LYS A 52 -10.45 -18.65 5.48
C LYS A 52 -9.36 -17.64 5.08
N LEU A 53 -8.28 -18.09 4.45
CA LEU A 53 -7.23 -17.21 3.93
C LEU A 53 -7.75 -16.32 2.81
N ARG A 54 -8.57 -16.86 1.91
CA ARG A 54 -9.22 -16.07 0.85
C ARG A 54 -10.11 -14.98 1.45
N THR A 55 -10.90 -15.30 2.49
CA THR A 55 -11.73 -14.32 3.19
C THR A 55 -10.89 -13.23 3.87
N LEU A 56 -9.78 -13.61 4.54
CA LEU A 56 -8.86 -12.65 5.12
C LEU A 56 -8.33 -11.67 4.05
N ARG A 57 -7.82 -12.20 2.93
CA ARG A 57 -7.24 -11.40 1.84
C ARG A 57 -8.25 -10.48 1.14
N LYS A 58 -9.55 -10.74 1.21
CA LYS A 58 -10.57 -9.80 0.72
C LYS A 58 -10.53 -8.46 1.48
N ASN A 59 -10.21 -8.52 2.78
CA ASN A 59 -10.16 -7.34 3.65
C ASN A 59 -8.80 -6.64 3.61
N ILE A 60 -7.82 -7.16 2.86
CA ILE A 60 -6.48 -6.61 2.74
C ILE A 60 -6.20 -6.25 1.29
N GLY A 61 -6.17 -4.97 0.97
CA GLY A 61 -5.64 -4.48 -0.30
C GLY A 61 -4.11 -4.56 -0.30
N MET A 62 -3.51 -5.02 -1.40
CA MET A 62 -2.05 -5.07 -1.55
C MET A 62 -1.60 -4.28 -2.76
N ILE A 63 -0.67 -3.37 -2.53
CA ILE A 63 -0.02 -2.54 -3.55
C ILE A 63 1.45 -2.90 -3.58
N PHE A 64 1.95 -3.23 -4.75
CA PHE A 64 3.33 -3.65 -4.98
C PHE A 64 4.13 -2.55 -5.68
N GLN A 65 5.42 -2.54 -5.50
CA GLN A 65 6.35 -1.62 -6.15
C GLN A 65 6.21 -1.60 -7.70
N SER A 66 5.97 -2.73 -8.33
CA SER A 66 5.82 -2.88 -9.78
C SER A 66 4.38 -2.76 -10.30
N PHE A 67 3.45 -2.17 -9.49
CA PHE A 67 2.02 -2.01 -9.77
C PHE A 67 1.25 -3.32 -10.02
N ASN A 68 1.87 -4.34 -10.56
CA ASN A 68 1.31 -5.66 -10.91
C ASN A 68 -0.01 -5.56 -11.69
N LEU A 69 -0.03 -4.69 -12.71
CA LEU A 69 -1.15 -4.57 -13.64
C LEU A 69 -1.00 -5.54 -14.81
N VAL A 70 -2.13 -6.03 -15.31
CA VAL A 70 -2.19 -6.77 -16.56
C VAL A 70 -2.03 -5.77 -17.70
N LYS A 71 -0.81 -5.63 -18.23
CA LYS A 71 -0.39 -4.56 -19.13
C LYS A 71 -1.31 -4.39 -20.36
N ARG A 72 -1.60 -5.50 -21.07
CA ARG A 72 -2.43 -5.50 -22.29
C ARG A 72 -3.93 -5.48 -22.02
N SER A 73 -4.35 -5.28 -20.78
CA SER A 73 -5.76 -5.17 -20.38
C SER A 73 -6.11 -3.72 -20.09
N SER A 74 -7.41 -3.38 -20.23
CA SER A 74 -7.87 -2.04 -19.87
C SER A 74 -7.73 -1.76 -18.38
N VAL A 75 -7.62 -0.48 -18.04
CA VAL A 75 -7.63 0.04 -16.66
C VAL A 75 -8.83 -0.50 -15.89
N TYR A 76 -10.03 -0.39 -16.47
CA TYR A 76 -11.27 -0.87 -15.88
C TYR A 76 -11.20 -2.37 -15.50
N LYS A 77 -10.71 -3.22 -16.40
CA LYS A 77 -10.56 -4.67 -16.13
C LYS A 77 -9.53 -4.93 -15.03
N ASN A 78 -8.44 -4.17 -14.99
CA ASN A 78 -7.45 -4.25 -13.91
C ASN A 78 -8.09 -3.90 -12.56
N VAL A 79 -8.88 -2.84 -12.47
CA VAL A 79 -9.57 -2.43 -11.24
C VAL A 79 -10.63 -3.45 -10.85
N LEU A 80 -11.44 -3.89 -11.79
CA LEU A 80 -12.48 -4.91 -11.56
C LEU A 80 -11.91 -6.24 -11.05
N SER A 81 -10.66 -6.57 -11.40
CA SER A 81 -9.96 -7.76 -10.88
C SER A 81 -9.81 -7.74 -9.35
N GLY A 82 -9.93 -6.60 -8.68
CA GLY A 82 -10.01 -6.51 -7.22
C GLY A 82 -11.15 -7.34 -6.64
N ARG A 83 -12.23 -7.61 -7.42
CA ARG A 83 -13.37 -8.43 -7.00
C ARG A 83 -13.18 -9.95 -7.19
N VAL A 84 -12.09 -10.40 -7.81
CA VAL A 84 -11.81 -11.84 -8.07
C VAL A 84 -11.93 -12.68 -6.80
N GLY A 85 -11.54 -12.13 -5.65
CA GLY A 85 -11.66 -12.81 -4.35
C GLY A 85 -13.11 -13.16 -3.96
N TYR A 86 -14.11 -12.49 -4.50
CA TYR A 86 -15.53 -12.64 -4.14
C TYR A 86 -16.27 -13.69 -4.97
N HIS A 87 -15.70 -14.10 -6.10
CA HIS A 87 -16.32 -15.02 -7.06
C HIS A 87 -15.68 -16.40 -7.05
N ASN A 88 -16.42 -17.39 -7.54
CA ASN A 88 -15.87 -18.70 -7.83
C ASN A 88 -15.06 -18.68 -9.14
N THR A 89 -14.35 -19.77 -9.42
CA THR A 89 -13.48 -19.89 -10.59
C THR A 89 -14.23 -19.69 -11.90
N PHE A 90 -15.47 -20.19 -12.00
CA PHE A 90 -16.31 -20.08 -13.21
C PHE A 90 -16.65 -18.61 -13.51
N CYS A 91 -17.17 -17.87 -12.53
CA CYS A 91 -17.48 -16.44 -12.71
C CYS A 91 -16.24 -15.62 -13.08
N ASN A 92 -15.09 -15.93 -12.47
CA ASN A 92 -13.84 -15.26 -12.77
C ASN A 92 -13.36 -15.53 -14.21
N LEU A 93 -13.46 -16.80 -14.67
CA LEU A 93 -13.05 -17.19 -16.02
C LEU A 93 -13.87 -16.48 -17.11
N PHE A 94 -15.18 -16.34 -16.87
CA PHE A 94 -16.10 -15.68 -17.81
C PHE A 94 -16.32 -14.20 -17.54
N ASN A 95 -15.55 -13.59 -16.60
CA ASN A 95 -15.65 -12.17 -16.21
C ASN A 95 -17.10 -11.76 -15.83
N ILE A 96 -17.80 -12.64 -15.11
CA ILE A 96 -19.18 -12.40 -14.68
C ILE A 96 -19.15 -11.60 -13.38
N TYR A 97 -19.44 -10.29 -13.48
CA TYR A 97 -19.51 -9.36 -12.36
C TYR A 97 -20.88 -8.69 -12.33
N SER A 98 -21.40 -8.47 -11.14
CA SER A 98 -22.67 -7.75 -10.92
C SER A 98 -22.59 -6.29 -11.35
N LYS A 99 -23.74 -5.66 -11.59
CA LYS A 99 -23.81 -4.22 -11.88
C LYS A 99 -23.20 -3.39 -10.75
N LYS A 100 -23.42 -3.79 -9.49
CA LYS A 100 -22.84 -3.13 -8.32
C LYS A 100 -21.30 -3.13 -8.36
N GLU A 101 -20.69 -4.27 -8.65
CA GLU A 101 -19.22 -4.39 -8.71
C GLU A 101 -18.61 -3.60 -9.87
N LYS A 102 -19.30 -3.58 -11.01
CA LYS A 102 -18.92 -2.75 -12.16
C LYS A 102 -18.95 -1.27 -11.83
N MET A 103 -19.99 -0.82 -11.13
CA MET A 103 -20.09 0.57 -10.66
C MET A 103 -19.02 0.89 -9.61
N LEU A 104 -18.76 -0.01 -8.66
CA LEU A 104 -17.72 0.15 -7.65
C LEU A 104 -16.32 0.33 -8.27
N ALA A 105 -16.02 -0.42 -9.34
CA ALA A 105 -14.76 -0.27 -10.06
C ALA A 105 -14.64 1.12 -10.73
N LEU A 106 -15.71 1.60 -11.37
CA LEU A 106 -15.74 2.95 -11.97
C LEU A 106 -15.63 4.03 -10.90
N GLN A 107 -16.35 3.89 -9.79
CA GLN A 107 -16.29 4.84 -8.68
C GLN A 107 -14.90 4.87 -8.02
N SER A 108 -14.22 3.73 -7.93
CA SER A 108 -12.84 3.67 -7.43
C SER A 108 -11.87 4.41 -8.35
N LEU A 109 -12.09 4.38 -9.67
CA LEU A 109 -11.33 5.17 -10.65
C LEU A 109 -11.64 6.66 -10.55
N ASP A 110 -12.91 7.01 -10.38
CA ASP A 110 -13.36 8.40 -10.23
C ASP A 110 -12.77 9.04 -8.98
N ASN A 111 -12.81 8.33 -7.87
CA ASN A 111 -12.21 8.76 -6.60
C ASN A 111 -10.70 9.07 -6.70
N LEU A 112 -10.01 8.51 -7.67
CA LEU A 112 -8.58 8.74 -7.92
C LEU A 112 -8.31 9.63 -9.15
N GLY A 113 -9.36 10.26 -9.70
CA GLY A 113 -9.25 11.19 -10.84
C GLY A 113 -8.69 10.55 -12.11
N ILE A 114 -9.00 9.25 -12.35
CA ILE A 114 -8.49 8.51 -13.50
C ILE A 114 -9.61 7.78 -14.28
N LEU A 115 -10.87 8.18 -14.07
CA LEU A 115 -12.02 7.56 -14.74
C LEU A 115 -11.98 7.73 -16.27
N ASP A 116 -11.44 8.84 -16.77
CA ASP A 116 -11.26 9.12 -18.20
C ASP A 116 -10.38 8.08 -18.90
N LYS A 117 -9.51 7.39 -18.17
CA LYS A 117 -8.64 6.32 -18.65
C LYS A 117 -9.22 4.92 -18.50
N ALA A 118 -10.47 4.76 -18.05
CA ALA A 118 -11.05 3.45 -17.71
C ALA A 118 -10.90 2.40 -18.82
N PHE A 119 -11.00 2.79 -20.07
CA PHE A 119 -10.95 1.89 -21.23
C PHE A 119 -9.60 1.88 -21.95
N VAL A 120 -8.65 2.70 -21.52
CA VAL A 120 -7.26 2.71 -22.02
C VAL A 120 -6.53 1.48 -21.51
N ARG A 121 -5.52 0.99 -22.25
CA ARG A 121 -4.67 -0.11 -21.81
C ARG A 121 -3.71 0.35 -20.70
N ALA A 122 -3.45 -0.55 -19.74
CA ALA A 122 -2.62 -0.21 -18.60
C ALA A 122 -1.14 0.08 -18.97
N ASP A 123 -0.64 -0.49 -20.07
CA ASP A 123 0.72 -0.23 -20.56
C ASP A 123 0.90 1.13 -21.28
N GLU A 124 -0.20 1.83 -21.56
CA GLU A 124 -0.20 3.17 -22.17
C GLU A 124 -0.19 4.30 -21.11
N LEU A 125 -0.26 3.94 -19.82
CA LEU A 125 -0.32 4.88 -18.73
C LEU A 125 1.07 5.28 -18.21
N SER A 126 1.19 6.52 -17.71
CA SER A 126 2.36 6.94 -16.91
C SER A 126 2.48 6.14 -15.61
N GLY A 127 3.65 6.14 -14.98
CA GLY A 127 3.88 5.43 -13.71
C GLY A 127 2.90 5.84 -12.61
N GLY A 128 2.65 7.14 -12.44
CA GLY A 128 1.69 7.66 -11.46
C GLY A 128 0.25 7.24 -11.77
N GLN A 129 -0.13 7.22 -13.05
CA GLN A 129 -1.43 6.71 -13.46
C GLN A 129 -1.56 5.21 -13.18
N GLN A 130 -0.52 4.42 -13.47
CA GLN A 130 -0.49 2.99 -13.14
C GLN A 130 -0.61 2.75 -11.62
N GLN A 131 0.02 3.58 -10.81
CA GLN A 131 -0.09 3.51 -9.35
C GLN A 131 -1.51 3.82 -8.88
N ARG A 132 -2.16 4.84 -9.42
CA ARG A 132 -3.57 5.13 -9.13
C ARG A 132 -4.49 3.98 -9.54
N VAL A 133 -4.23 3.31 -10.65
CA VAL A 133 -4.97 2.10 -11.05
C VAL A 133 -4.76 0.96 -10.05
N ALA A 134 -3.54 0.76 -9.56
CA ALA A 134 -3.25 -0.24 -8.53
C ALA A 134 -3.98 0.07 -7.20
N LEU A 135 -4.04 1.36 -6.83
CA LEU A 135 -4.77 1.83 -5.66
C LEU A 135 -6.29 1.70 -5.85
N ALA A 136 -6.85 2.05 -7.03
CA ALA A 136 -8.26 1.83 -7.37
C ALA A 136 -8.64 0.35 -7.29
N ARG A 137 -7.78 -0.54 -7.78
CA ARG A 137 -7.96 -1.99 -7.67
C ARG A 137 -8.02 -2.45 -6.21
N ALA A 138 -7.15 -1.90 -5.35
CA ALA A 138 -7.18 -2.20 -3.92
C ALA A 138 -8.48 -1.69 -3.27
N LEU A 139 -8.92 -0.47 -3.57
CA LEU A 139 -10.18 0.10 -3.07
C LEU A 139 -11.41 -0.70 -3.50
N THR A 140 -11.43 -1.21 -4.73
CA THR A 140 -12.53 -2.03 -5.25
C THR A 140 -12.73 -3.33 -4.44
N GLN A 141 -11.75 -3.75 -3.65
CA GLN A 141 -11.93 -4.84 -2.68
C GLN A 141 -12.76 -4.44 -1.47
N GLU A 142 -13.00 -3.14 -1.22
CA GLU A 142 -13.56 -2.61 0.03
C GLU A 142 -12.73 -3.07 1.26
N PRO A 143 -11.40 -2.85 1.27
CA PRO A 143 -10.53 -3.39 2.30
C PRO A 143 -10.63 -2.58 3.60
N SER A 144 -10.36 -3.21 4.74
CA SER A 144 -10.11 -2.51 6.01
C SER A 144 -8.65 -2.10 6.17
N ILE A 145 -7.74 -2.77 5.44
CA ILE A 145 -6.29 -2.55 5.50
C ILE A 145 -5.74 -2.48 4.08
N ILE A 146 -4.90 -1.49 3.81
CA ILE A 146 -4.05 -1.43 2.60
C ILE A 146 -2.60 -1.61 3.02
N LEU A 147 -1.94 -2.61 2.45
CA LEU A 147 -0.51 -2.85 2.55
C LEU A 147 0.18 -2.34 1.30
N ALA A 148 1.18 -1.48 1.43
CA ALA A 148 1.89 -0.90 0.31
C ALA A 148 3.41 -1.14 0.44
N ASP A 149 3.95 -1.93 -0.48
CA ASP A 149 5.38 -2.27 -0.52
C ASP A 149 6.08 -1.34 -1.53
N GLU A 150 6.69 -0.27 -1.04
CA GLU A 150 7.39 0.77 -1.82
C GLU A 150 6.51 1.42 -2.90
N PRO A 151 5.35 1.97 -2.54
CA PRO A 151 4.31 2.36 -3.52
C PRO A 151 4.72 3.49 -4.46
N VAL A 152 5.77 4.24 -4.16
CA VAL A 152 6.18 5.43 -4.93
C VAL A 152 7.66 5.39 -5.38
N ALA A 153 8.34 4.25 -5.22
CA ALA A 153 9.80 4.14 -5.46
C ALA A 153 10.24 4.40 -6.91
N SER A 154 9.33 4.27 -7.88
CA SER A 154 9.62 4.45 -9.32
C SER A 154 8.97 5.69 -9.93
N LEU A 155 8.51 6.63 -9.09
CA LEU A 155 7.83 7.85 -9.53
C LEU A 155 8.74 9.07 -9.38
N ASP A 156 8.52 10.06 -10.22
CA ASP A 156 9.13 11.39 -10.06
C ASP A 156 8.58 12.10 -8.79
N PRO A 157 9.29 13.10 -8.26
CA PRO A 157 8.91 13.75 -6.99
C PRO A 157 7.50 14.35 -7.00
N VAL A 158 7.09 15.03 -8.07
CA VAL A 158 5.76 15.67 -8.17
C VAL A 158 4.65 14.62 -8.16
N THR A 159 4.80 13.61 -8.99
CA THR A 159 3.87 12.47 -9.04
C THR A 159 3.83 11.72 -7.71
N THR A 160 4.98 11.54 -7.05
CA THR A 160 5.09 10.93 -5.72
C THR A 160 4.22 11.65 -4.70
N LEU A 161 4.31 12.98 -4.60
CA LEU A 161 3.49 13.77 -3.67
C LEU A 161 2.00 13.60 -3.98
N SER A 162 1.62 13.70 -5.24
CA SER A 162 0.22 13.55 -5.67
C SER A 162 -0.36 12.17 -5.32
N VAL A 163 0.40 11.10 -5.50
CA VAL A 163 -0.01 9.73 -5.13
C VAL A 163 -0.08 9.58 -3.61
N MET A 164 0.86 10.16 -2.86
CA MET A 164 0.82 10.12 -1.40
C MET A 164 -0.36 10.91 -0.82
N ASP A 165 -0.76 12.00 -1.48
CA ASP A 165 -2.00 12.73 -1.12
C ASP A 165 -3.25 11.86 -1.35
N ASP A 166 -3.28 11.06 -2.42
CA ASP A 166 -4.34 10.06 -2.64
C ASP A 166 -4.38 9.03 -1.51
N PHE A 167 -3.24 8.49 -1.06
CA PHE A 167 -3.17 7.59 0.10
C PHE A 167 -3.71 8.25 1.37
N LYS A 168 -3.27 9.48 1.66
CA LYS A 168 -3.72 10.24 2.84
C LYS A 168 -5.23 10.49 2.82
N ARG A 169 -5.77 10.89 1.67
CA ARG A 169 -7.20 11.09 1.48
C ARG A 169 -7.98 9.81 1.71
N ILE A 170 -7.55 8.68 1.13
CA ILE A 170 -8.18 7.37 1.32
C ILE A 170 -8.17 6.96 2.80
N ASN A 171 -7.04 7.09 3.48
CA ASN A 171 -6.95 6.79 4.91
C ASN A 171 -7.95 7.62 5.72
N LYS A 172 -8.02 8.94 5.45
CA LYS A 172 -8.88 9.87 6.18
C LYS A 172 -10.37 9.63 5.89
N ASP A 173 -10.75 9.52 4.60
CA ASP A 173 -12.15 9.53 4.18
C ASP A 173 -12.81 8.17 4.38
N TYR A 174 -12.09 7.07 4.16
CA TYR A 174 -12.61 5.71 4.29
C TYR A 174 -12.22 5.02 5.61
N LYS A 175 -11.40 5.68 6.45
CA LYS A 175 -10.87 5.10 7.71
C LYS A 175 -10.11 3.79 7.50
N ILE A 176 -9.54 3.59 6.31
CA ILE A 176 -8.76 2.40 5.98
C ILE A 176 -7.40 2.51 6.65
N THR A 177 -6.98 1.47 7.37
CA THR A 177 -5.62 1.38 7.91
C THR A 177 -4.63 1.21 6.77
N ILE A 178 -3.58 2.02 6.74
CA ILE A 178 -2.52 1.92 5.73
C ILE A 178 -1.21 1.54 6.42
N VAL A 179 -0.54 0.52 5.88
CA VAL A 179 0.82 0.14 6.30
C VAL A 179 1.71 0.18 5.06
N ALA A 180 2.54 1.20 4.98
CA ALA A 180 3.40 1.45 3.82
C ALA A 180 4.88 1.29 4.18
N ASN A 181 5.60 0.52 3.38
CA ASN A 181 7.05 0.49 3.39
C ASN A 181 7.58 1.67 2.56
N MET A 182 8.39 2.53 3.16
CA MET A 182 8.88 3.75 2.53
C MET A 182 10.41 3.81 2.56
N HIS A 183 11.00 4.27 1.44
CA HIS A 183 12.43 4.59 1.38
C HIS A 183 12.72 6.04 1.76
N HIS A 184 11.83 6.95 1.37
CA HIS A 184 11.97 8.37 1.64
C HIS A 184 11.43 8.71 3.04
N VAL A 185 12.34 9.09 3.93
CA VAL A 185 12.03 9.38 5.34
C VAL A 185 11.16 10.62 5.49
N ASP A 186 11.41 11.65 4.70
CA ASP A 186 10.65 12.89 4.65
C ASP A 186 9.18 12.67 4.27
N LEU A 187 8.92 11.78 3.30
CA LEU A 187 7.55 11.36 2.98
C LEU A 187 6.90 10.61 4.15
N ALA A 188 7.64 9.72 4.81
CA ALA A 188 7.12 9.01 5.98
C ALA A 188 6.73 10.01 7.08
N ILE A 189 7.57 11.00 7.37
CA ILE A 189 7.30 12.05 8.37
C ILE A 189 6.08 12.91 7.96
N LYS A 190 5.96 13.26 6.68
CA LYS A 190 4.89 14.14 6.17
C LYS A 190 3.51 13.47 6.19
N TYR A 191 3.44 12.19 5.90
CA TYR A 191 2.17 11.52 5.62
C TYR A 191 1.68 10.55 6.70
N ALA A 192 2.60 9.93 7.45
CA ALA A 192 2.24 8.95 8.45
C ALA A 192 1.61 9.58 9.70
N THR A 193 0.75 8.81 10.36
CA THR A 193 0.32 9.07 11.75
C THR A 193 1.25 8.39 12.75
N ARG A 194 1.99 7.36 12.30
CA ARG A 194 2.95 6.59 13.11
C ARG A 194 4.08 6.06 12.24
N ILE A 195 5.29 6.06 12.77
CA ILE A 195 6.48 5.57 12.09
C ILE A 195 7.07 4.40 12.86
N ILE A 196 7.43 3.34 12.11
CA ILE A 196 8.11 2.16 12.64
C ILE A 196 9.48 2.05 11.96
N GLY A 197 10.54 2.12 12.76
CA GLY A 197 11.92 1.92 12.30
C GLY A 197 12.36 0.48 12.46
N ILE A 198 12.79 -0.16 11.36
CA ILE A 198 13.29 -1.55 11.40
C ILE A 198 14.78 -1.58 11.05
N LYS A 199 15.56 -2.29 11.90
CA LYS A 199 16.97 -2.56 11.69
C LYS A 199 17.24 -4.06 11.93
N GLN A 200 17.78 -4.74 10.93
CA GLN A 200 18.12 -6.17 11.01
C GLN A 200 17.01 -7.06 11.56
N GLY A 201 15.78 -6.86 11.07
CA GLY A 201 14.59 -7.62 11.48
C GLY A 201 14.02 -7.26 12.86
N LYS A 202 14.56 -6.25 13.53
CA LYS A 202 14.07 -5.77 14.84
C LYS A 202 13.47 -4.38 14.72
N ILE A 203 12.38 -4.15 15.45
CA ILE A 203 11.81 -2.81 15.61
C ILE A 203 12.73 -2.06 16.60
N VAL A 204 13.32 -0.96 16.14
CA VAL A 204 14.22 -0.11 16.92
C VAL A 204 13.65 1.27 17.17
N PHE A 205 12.56 1.62 16.48
CA PHE A 205 11.79 2.83 16.69
C PHE A 205 10.28 2.55 16.45
N ASP A 206 9.44 3.11 17.28
CA ASP A 206 7.98 3.03 17.17
C ASP A 206 7.38 4.26 17.84
N GLY A 207 6.94 5.25 17.06
CA GLY A 207 6.51 6.53 17.60
C GLY A 207 5.82 7.43 16.57
N LEU A 208 5.53 8.65 17.00
CA LEU A 208 4.94 9.69 16.16
C LEU A 208 5.97 10.25 15.16
N PRO A 209 5.53 10.80 14.02
CA PRO A 209 6.44 11.49 13.09
C PRO A 209 7.27 12.59 13.73
N THR A 210 6.71 13.29 14.72
CA THR A 210 7.39 14.37 15.48
C THR A 210 8.49 13.89 16.40
N GLU A 211 8.52 12.58 16.70
CA GLU A 211 9.54 11.96 17.56
C GLU A 211 10.72 11.40 16.75
N VAL A 212 10.67 11.51 15.42
CA VAL A 212 11.75 11.08 14.53
C VAL A 212 12.87 12.12 14.54
N THR A 213 13.79 11.98 15.49
CA THR A 213 14.99 12.83 15.63
C THR A 213 16.15 12.29 14.80
N ASP A 214 17.20 13.08 14.62
CA ASP A 214 18.44 12.62 13.98
C ASP A 214 19.06 11.44 14.71
N GLU A 215 18.94 11.39 16.05
CA GLU A 215 19.39 10.27 16.86
C GLU A 215 18.58 9.00 16.55
N ALA A 216 17.25 9.10 16.46
CA ALA A 216 16.38 7.99 16.07
C ALA A 216 16.73 7.48 14.65
N LEU A 217 16.99 8.39 13.71
CA LEU A 217 17.41 8.04 12.35
C LEU A 217 18.80 7.39 12.35
N LEU A 218 19.74 7.89 13.14
CA LEU A 218 21.06 7.26 13.28
C LEU A 218 20.93 5.84 13.85
N ASN A 219 20.04 5.62 14.82
CA ASN A 219 19.78 4.29 15.36
C ASN A 219 19.20 3.34 14.30
N ILE A 220 18.23 3.80 13.51
CA ILE A 220 17.56 3.01 12.46
C ILE A 220 18.54 2.67 11.33
N TYR A 221 19.24 3.68 10.81
CA TYR A 221 20.09 3.54 9.62
C TYR A 221 21.55 3.20 9.94
N GLY A 222 22.01 3.43 11.20
CA GLY A 222 23.41 3.21 11.62
C GLY A 222 24.40 4.22 11.03
N ARG A 223 23.90 5.26 10.33
CA ARG A 223 24.66 6.33 9.66
C ARG A 223 23.74 7.52 9.37
N ALA A 224 24.32 8.66 8.98
CA ALA A 224 23.53 9.75 8.43
C ALA A 224 22.77 9.33 7.17
N LEU A 225 21.62 9.94 6.94
CA LEU A 225 20.80 9.68 5.75
C LEU A 225 21.56 10.09 4.47
N LYS A 226 21.43 9.27 3.43
CA LYS A 226 21.92 9.62 2.10
C LYS A 226 20.89 10.50 1.39
N HIS A 227 21.36 11.24 0.37
CA HIS A 227 20.50 12.12 -0.42
C HIS A 227 19.30 11.39 -1.04
N ASN A 228 19.49 10.15 -1.52
CA ASN A 228 18.41 9.31 -2.08
C ASN A 228 17.40 8.75 -1.04
N GLU A 229 17.61 8.98 0.25
CA GLU A 229 16.68 8.63 1.32
C GLU A 229 15.78 9.82 1.69
N LYS A 230 16.00 10.96 1.03
CA LYS A 230 15.13 12.15 1.01
C LYS A 230 14.58 12.33 -0.40
N LEU A 231 13.37 12.84 -0.52
CA LEU A 231 12.74 13.08 -1.82
C LEU A 231 13.45 14.19 -2.64
N GLY A 232 14.31 14.98 -1.96
CA GLY A 232 14.85 16.24 -2.47
C GLY A 232 13.86 17.38 -2.25
N ASP A 233 14.39 18.59 -2.06
CA ASP A 233 13.57 19.78 -1.93
C ASP A 233 12.85 20.02 -3.26
N VAL A 234 11.56 19.73 -3.30
CA VAL A 234 10.68 20.33 -4.31
C VAL A 234 10.56 21.77 -3.85
N GLU A 235 11.37 22.67 -4.44
CA GLU A 235 11.19 24.11 -4.22
C GLU A 235 9.72 24.42 -4.45
N ASN A 236 9.06 24.90 -3.40
CA ASN A 236 7.73 25.48 -3.52
C ASN A 236 7.91 26.77 -4.34
N ASP A 237 7.80 26.68 -5.66
CA ASP A 237 7.52 27.84 -6.50
C ASP A 237 6.08 28.32 -6.21
N GLU A 238 5.89 28.85 -5.01
CA GLU A 238 4.83 29.81 -4.75
C GLU A 238 5.33 31.19 -5.21
N LYS A 239 4.99 31.52 -6.43
CA LYS A 239 4.92 32.90 -6.92
C LYS A 239 3.54 33.18 -7.47
#